data_d1786889facaa7b7b918bcbbd17f5430
#
_entry.id   d1786889facaa7b7b918bcbbd17f5430
#
_cell.length_a   1.000
_cell.length_b   1.000
_cell.length_c   1.000
_cell.angle_alpha   90.00
_cell.angle_beta   90.00
_cell.angle_gamma   90.00
#
_symmetry.space_group_name_H-M   'P 1'
#
loop_
_entity.id
_entity.type
_entity.pdbx_description
1 polymer ?
#
loop_
_entity_poly.entity_id
_entity_poly.type
_entity_poly.pdbx_seq_one_letter_code
_entity_poly.pdbx_strand_id
1 'polypeptide(L)'
;MDTTGKSRLSQFWNHLQHELFPFLREEDHLALSPALEQVIRVLEFTQIERFIPSSRGCVGRPPQDRVALARAFVAKAVLDLPTTEALIDRLQVDRSLRRICGFERFHAIPDASRFSRVFAEFTALALPARVHEALIRAQLGDQLIGHIARDATEIEAREKPAAKAAAVATAPAGLFAEATVVDAASAAAAEPVPAPAKQRGRPRKGEERPKALTVIERQVDHSAAASLAQLPTACDVGSKKNSKGFKETWTGYKLHIDTADGDIPVTAILTSASVHDSQAAIPLMRLTGERVTYLYDLADAAYCSGVIRAVSRQEGHVPLIDHPARRGEKSACAPHAAPRYQARSQAERVHSLLKDHHGGRQVRVRGAPKVYAHLMFGILVMAAEQILRLLNEPSRLPITW
;
A
#
# COMPACT_ATOMS: atom_id res chain seq x y z
N MET A 1 3.04 32.48 0.66
CA MET A 1 3.27 31.03 0.75
C MET A 1 4.31 30.80 1.83
N ASP A 2 3.85 30.32 2.96
CA ASP A 2 4.63 30.28 4.19
C ASP A 2 5.68 29.16 4.15
N THR A 3 6.92 29.54 4.13
CA THR A 3 8.10 28.68 4.30
C THR A 3 8.35 28.26 5.76
N THR A 4 7.33 28.30 6.59
CA THR A 4 7.38 28.02 8.04
C THR A 4 7.38 26.54 8.38
N GLY A 5 7.55 25.66 7.40
CA GLY A 5 7.58 24.21 7.58
C GLY A 5 8.96 23.58 7.71
N LYS A 6 10.02 24.34 7.99
CA LYS A 6 11.27 23.72 8.47
C LYS A 6 10.95 22.97 9.75
N SER A 7 10.83 21.68 9.63
CA SER A 7 10.17 20.81 10.55
C SER A 7 10.77 20.91 11.94
N ARG A 8 9.94 20.63 12.94
CA ARG A 8 10.36 20.54 14.35
C ARG A 8 11.51 19.53 14.57
N LEU A 9 11.67 18.55 13.65
CA LEU A 9 12.77 17.59 13.70
C LEU A 9 14.09 18.20 13.26
N SER A 10 14.14 19.00 12.19
CA SER A 10 15.31 19.76 11.76
C SER A 10 15.69 20.82 12.79
N GLN A 11 14.69 21.51 13.37
CA GLN A 11 14.93 22.47 14.43
C GLN A 11 15.44 21.81 15.71
N PHE A 12 14.85 20.69 16.10
CA PHE A 12 15.30 19.89 17.25
C PHE A 12 16.70 19.32 17.01
N TRP A 13 17.01 18.86 15.81
CA TRP A 13 18.32 18.37 15.43
C TRP A 13 19.38 19.48 15.46
N ASN A 14 19.08 20.65 14.88
CA ASN A 14 19.96 21.82 14.93
C ASN A 14 20.18 22.32 16.35
N HIS A 15 19.14 22.32 17.19
CA HIS A 15 19.24 22.67 18.60
C HIS A 15 20.13 21.69 19.39
N LEU A 16 19.97 20.38 19.18
CA LEU A 16 20.84 19.35 19.77
C LEU A 16 22.31 19.49 19.31
N GLN A 17 22.55 19.83 18.05
CA GLN A 17 23.90 20.01 17.52
C GLN A 17 24.57 21.30 18.02
N HIS A 18 23.80 22.37 18.20
CA HIS A 18 24.40 23.70 18.41
C HIS A 18 24.42 24.19 19.86
N GLU A 19 23.51 23.73 20.72
CA GLU A 19 23.34 24.34 22.06
C GLU A 19 23.59 23.41 23.26
N LEU A 20 23.27 22.14 23.18
CA LEU A 20 23.33 21.26 24.36
C LEU A 20 24.69 20.60 24.66
N PHE A 21 25.53 20.43 23.63
CA PHE A 21 26.82 19.73 23.80
C PHE A 21 27.96 20.36 22.99
N PRO A 22 28.50 21.49 23.42
CA PRO A 22 29.59 22.19 22.70
C PRO A 22 30.85 21.35 22.45
N PHE A 23 31.15 20.41 23.35
CA PHE A 23 32.28 19.49 23.26
C PHE A 23 32.09 18.31 22.31
N LEU A 24 30.86 18.02 21.90
CA LEU A 24 30.56 17.04 20.83
C LEU A 24 30.64 17.64 19.43
N ARG A 25 30.89 18.96 19.32
CA ARG A 25 31.02 19.66 18.05
C ARG A 25 32.13 19.12 17.17
N GLU A 26 33.24 18.68 17.73
CA GLU A 26 34.37 18.12 16.97
C GLU A 26 34.09 16.73 16.41
N GLU A 27 33.26 15.92 17.08
CA GLU A 27 32.84 14.57 16.60
C GLU A 27 31.58 14.60 15.72
N ASP A 28 30.71 15.61 15.90
CA ASP A 28 29.44 15.73 15.14
C ASP A 28 29.60 16.48 13.81
N HIS A 29 30.81 16.93 13.44
CA HIS A 29 31.09 17.48 12.12
C HIS A 29 31.15 16.46 10.97
N LEU A 30 30.91 15.20 11.25
CA LEU A 30 30.67 14.20 10.22
C LEU A 30 29.36 14.52 9.51
N ALA A 31 29.46 14.97 8.26
CA ALA A 31 28.31 15.18 7.40
C ALA A 31 27.44 13.91 7.41
N LEU A 32 26.13 14.10 7.58
CA LEU A 32 25.19 12.99 7.49
C LEU A 32 25.34 12.30 6.13
N SER A 33 25.32 10.98 6.11
CA SER A 33 25.32 10.28 4.83
C SER A 33 24.03 10.61 4.07
N PRO A 34 24.06 10.61 2.72
CA PRO A 34 22.86 10.87 1.91
C PRO A 34 21.67 9.98 2.29
N ALA A 35 21.94 8.74 2.70
CA ALA A 35 20.91 7.81 3.15
C ALA A 35 20.24 8.27 4.47
N LEU A 36 21.00 8.82 5.42
CA LEU A 36 20.45 9.37 6.66
C LEU A 36 19.70 10.68 6.44
N GLU A 37 20.19 11.53 5.54
CA GLU A 37 19.44 12.71 5.11
C GLU A 37 18.10 12.33 4.49
N GLN A 38 18.06 11.28 3.69
CA GLN A 38 16.82 10.78 3.12
C GLN A 38 15.85 10.28 4.20
N VAL A 39 16.35 9.57 5.23
CA VAL A 39 15.53 9.17 6.40
C VAL A 39 14.90 10.39 7.06
N ILE A 40 15.69 11.45 7.30
CA ILE A 40 15.19 12.69 7.92
C ILE A 40 14.11 13.31 7.04
N ARG A 41 14.35 13.50 5.74
CA ARG A 41 13.39 14.09 4.80
C ARG A 41 12.07 13.32 4.76
N VAL A 42 12.12 11.99 4.70
CA VAL A 42 10.93 11.15 4.69
C VAL A 42 10.18 11.24 6.02
N LEU A 43 10.86 11.21 7.18
CA LEU A 43 10.25 11.36 8.49
C LEU A 43 9.58 12.74 8.65
N GLU A 44 10.26 13.80 8.23
CA GLU A 44 9.73 15.16 8.25
C GLU A 44 8.48 15.30 7.38
N PHE A 45 8.50 14.68 6.21
CA PHE A 45 7.42 14.79 5.25
C PHE A 45 6.20 13.96 5.64
N THR A 46 6.42 12.75 6.17
CA THR A 46 5.33 11.83 6.55
C THR A 46 4.70 12.15 7.90
N GLN A 47 5.47 12.75 8.83
CA GLN A 47 5.05 13.12 10.19
C GLN A 47 4.28 11.99 10.90
N ILE A 48 4.80 10.76 10.80
CA ILE A 48 4.15 9.52 11.28
C ILE A 48 3.75 9.59 12.75
N GLU A 49 4.46 10.36 13.55
CA GLU A 49 4.18 10.55 14.98
C GLU A 49 2.81 11.15 15.28
N ARG A 50 2.23 11.91 14.36
CA ARG A 50 0.89 12.50 14.52
C ARG A 50 -0.23 11.47 14.56
N PHE A 51 0.04 10.28 14.03
CA PHE A 51 -0.94 9.19 13.92
C PHE A 51 -0.84 8.18 15.07
N ILE A 52 0.09 8.41 16.00
CA ILE A 52 0.32 7.52 17.14
C ILE A 52 -0.47 8.03 18.33
N PRO A 53 -1.35 7.20 18.93
CA PRO A 53 -2.08 7.59 20.11
C PRO A 53 -1.15 7.97 21.26
N SER A 54 -1.45 9.06 21.97
CA SER A 54 -0.70 9.45 23.16
C SER A 54 -0.92 8.44 24.28
N SER A 55 0.16 7.96 24.87
CA SER A 55 0.11 7.10 26.06
C SER A 55 0.08 7.89 27.37
N ARG A 56 -0.08 9.22 27.33
CA ARG A 56 -0.17 10.06 28.54
C ARG A 56 -1.42 9.69 29.33
N GLY A 57 -1.26 9.42 30.63
CA GLY A 57 -2.37 9.07 31.54
C GLY A 57 -2.63 7.56 31.67
N CYS A 58 -1.89 6.69 31.02
CA CYS A 58 -1.98 5.25 31.27
C CYS A 58 -1.40 4.91 32.67
N VAL A 59 -2.16 4.14 33.45
CA VAL A 59 -1.69 3.64 34.74
C VAL A 59 -0.72 2.49 34.51
N GLY A 60 0.40 2.48 35.25
CA GLY A 60 1.39 1.41 35.22
C GLY A 60 2.75 1.84 34.67
N ARG A 61 3.61 0.85 34.33
CA ARG A 61 4.93 1.12 33.77
C ARG A 61 4.78 1.83 32.40
N PRO A 62 5.50 2.95 32.18
CA PRO A 62 5.45 3.65 30.91
C PRO A 62 5.72 2.69 29.74
N PRO A 63 4.89 2.70 28.69
CA PRO A 63 5.16 1.90 27.51
C PRO A 63 6.43 2.39 26.83
N GLN A 64 7.05 1.51 26.01
CA GLN A 64 8.14 1.90 25.13
C GLN A 64 7.68 3.04 24.22
N ASP A 65 8.61 3.93 23.88
CA ASP A 65 8.32 5.05 22.98
C ASP A 65 7.86 4.54 21.60
N ARG A 66 6.58 4.70 21.34
CA ARG A 66 5.94 4.29 20.08
C ARG A 66 6.39 5.15 18.91
N VAL A 67 6.71 6.41 19.17
CA VAL A 67 7.19 7.34 18.16
C VAL A 67 8.56 6.90 17.65
N ALA A 68 9.49 6.62 18.57
CA ALA A 68 10.82 6.14 18.20
C ALA A 68 10.75 4.83 17.39
N LEU A 69 9.87 3.90 17.79
CA LEU A 69 9.67 2.64 17.06
C LEU A 69 9.04 2.84 15.67
N ALA A 70 8.08 3.75 15.52
CA ALA A 70 7.49 4.06 14.21
C ALA A 70 8.52 4.70 13.26
N ARG A 71 9.31 5.64 13.76
CA ARG A 71 10.43 6.23 13.00
C ARG A 71 11.45 5.17 12.59
N ALA A 72 11.75 4.22 13.47
CA ALA A 72 12.65 3.11 13.16
C ALA A 72 12.09 2.19 12.04
N PHE A 73 10.77 1.93 11.98
CA PHE A 73 10.17 1.19 10.89
C PHE A 73 10.17 1.98 9.56
N VAL A 74 9.99 3.29 9.60
CA VAL A 74 10.17 4.13 8.40
C VAL A 74 11.63 4.09 7.94
N ALA A 75 12.57 4.27 8.86
CA ALA A 75 14.01 4.20 8.56
C ALA A 75 14.40 2.83 8.01
N LYS A 76 13.79 1.74 8.50
CA LYS A 76 13.97 0.39 7.96
C LYS A 76 13.61 0.32 6.48
N ALA A 77 12.49 0.93 6.09
CA ALA A 77 12.01 0.93 4.70
C ALA A 77 12.85 1.86 3.79
N VAL A 78 13.29 3.02 4.29
CA VAL A 78 14.19 3.93 3.53
C VAL A 78 15.55 3.30 3.27
N LEU A 79 16.10 2.59 4.29
CA LEU A 79 17.43 1.96 4.21
C LEU A 79 17.39 0.54 3.64
N ASP A 80 16.24 0.09 3.16
CA ASP A 80 15.98 -1.27 2.63
C ASP A 80 16.55 -2.40 3.51
N LEU A 81 16.37 -2.28 4.83
CA LEU A 81 16.86 -3.28 5.76
C LEU A 81 15.95 -4.51 5.75
N PRO A 82 16.49 -5.71 5.51
CA PRO A 82 15.66 -6.89 5.22
C PRO A 82 14.89 -7.41 6.45
N THR A 83 15.46 -7.27 7.64
CA THR A 83 14.89 -7.83 8.88
C THR A 83 14.83 -6.79 9.99
N THR A 84 14.09 -7.12 11.05
CA THR A 84 14.07 -6.30 12.27
C THR A 84 15.40 -6.43 13.03
N GLU A 85 16.03 -7.58 12.97
CA GLU A 85 17.36 -7.81 13.54
C GLU A 85 18.39 -6.89 12.85
N ALA A 86 18.40 -6.82 11.51
CA ALA A 86 19.28 -5.92 10.76
C ALA A 86 19.04 -4.43 11.13
N LEU A 87 17.78 -4.05 11.39
CA LEU A 87 17.46 -2.71 11.89
C LEU A 87 18.05 -2.49 13.30
N ILE A 88 17.89 -3.45 14.21
CA ILE A 88 18.43 -3.36 15.58
C ILE A 88 19.95 -3.27 15.54
N ASP A 89 20.62 -4.12 14.80
CA ASP A 89 22.08 -4.09 14.62
C ASP A 89 22.53 -2.73 14.07
N ARG A 90 21.82 -2.20 13.08
CA ARG A 90 22.12 -0.89 12.52
C ARG A 90 21.93 0.23 13.55
N LEU A 91 20.84 0.20 14.32
CA LEU A 91 20.60 1.16 15.42
C LEU A 91 21.66 1.08 16.52
N GLN A 92 22.20 -0.11 16.78
CA GLN A 92 23.25 -0.29 17.78
C GLN A 92 24.58 0.35 17.34
N VAL A 93 24.92 0.24 16.09
CA VAL A 93 26.21 0.73 15.54
C VAL A 93 26.10 2.20 15.15
N ASP A 94 25.04 2.60 14.47
CA ASP A 94 24.88 3.96 13.90
C ASP A 94 24.23 4.90 14.91
N ARG A 95 25.06 5.73 15.57
CA ARG A 95 24.62 6.72 16.56
C ARG A 95 23.68 7.77 15.95
N SER A 96 23.95 8.20 14.72
CA SER A 96 23.14 9.22 14.05
C SER A 96 21.75 8.69 13.72
N LEU A 97 21.65 7.49 13.16
CA LEU A 97 20.36 6.82 12.91
C LEU A 97 19.57 6.61 14.19
N ARG A 98 20.25 6.19 15.27
CA ARG A 98 19.63 5.99 16.57
C ARG A 98 18.99 7.27 17.10
N ARG A 99 19.68 8.39 17.00
CA ARG A 99 19.19 9.71 17.43
C ARG A 99 18.05 10.22 16.52
N ILE A 100 18.16 10.05 15.21
CA ILE A 100 17.09 10.38 14.24
C ILE A 100 15.79 9.66 14.60
N CYS A 101 15.89 8.38 14.98
CA CYS A 101 14.73 7.61 15.42
C CYS A 101 14.18 8.05 16.80
N GLY A 102 14.99 8.68 17.65
CA GLY A 102 14.62 9.15 18.97
C GLY A 102 15.07 8.23 20.12
N PHE A 103 16.01 7.31 19.87
CA PHE A 103 16.65 6.53 20.93
C PHE A 103 17.91 7.24 21.43
N GLU A 104 17.83 7.94 22.54
CA GLU A 104 18.94 8.73 23.08
C GLU A 104 20.15 7.88 23.45
N ARG A 105 19.93 6.68 24.00
CA ARG A 105 20.98 5.81 24.53
C ARG A 105 20.92 4.43 23.88
N PHE A 106 22.07 3.78 23.77
CA PHE A 106 22.20 2.43 23.25
C PHE A 106 21.26 1.41 23.94
N HIS A 107 21.19 1.43 25.27
CA HIS A 107 20.34 0.52 26.03
C HIS A 107 18.84 0.91 26.01
N ALA A 108 18.47 2.02 25.36
CA ALA A 108 17.08 2.36 25.11
C ALA A 108 16.51 1.64 23.89
N ILE A 109 17.36 1.00 23.05
CA ILE A 109 16.91 0.22 21.90
C ILE A 109 16.22 -1.04 22.39
N PRO A 110 14.95 -1.27 22.03
CA PRO A 110 14.22 -2.47 22.45
C PRO A 110 14.75 -3.74 21.78
N ASP A 111 14.47 -4.88 22.36
CA ASP A 111 14.72 -6.20 21.78
C ASP A 111 13.77 -6.51 20.61
N ALA A 112 14.09 -7.51 19.80
CA ALA A 112 13.32 -7.92 18.61
C ALA A 112 11.88 -8.32 18.98
N SER A 113 11.65 -8.89 20.17
CA SER A 113 10.30 -9.29 20.61
C SER A 113 9.40 -8.09 20.86
N ARG A 114 9.96 -6.99 21.36
CA ARG A 114 9.23 -5.72 21.55
C ARG A 114 8.93 -5.03 20.23
N PHE A 115 9.91 -4.99 19.31
CA PHE A 115 9.66 -4.54 17.92
C PHE A 115 8.52 -5.32 17.30
N SER A 116 8.50 -6.64 17.42
CA SER A 116 7.45 -7.51 16.85
C SER A 116 6.07 -7.21 17.47
N ARG A 117 5.98 -6.99 18.78
CA ARG A 117 4.72 -6.63 19.46
C ARG A 117 4.20 -5.26 19.02
N VAL A 118 5.07 -4.26 18.95
CA VAL A 118 4.70 -2.92 18.50
C VAL A 118 4.35 -2.92 17.01
N PHE A 119 5.02 -3.72 16.19
CA PHE A 119 4.62 -3.90 14.80
C PHE A 119 3.20 -4.47 14.67
N ALA A 120 2.83 -5.44 15.51
CA ALA A 120 1.46 -5.96 15.56
C ALA A 120 0.44 -4.89 16.01
N GLU A 121 0.81 -4.03 16.95
CA GLU A 121 0.00 -2.88 17.37
C GLU A 121 -0.18 -1.88 16.20
N PHE A 122 0.89 -1.51 15.50
CA PHE A 122 0.81 -0.63 14.34
C PHE A 122 0.02 -1.25 13.17
N THR A 123 0.07 -2.58 13.05
CA THR A 123 -0.76 -3.32 12.09
C THR A 123 -2.24 -3.18 12.45
N ALA A 124 -2.61 -3.38 13.72
CA ALA A 124 -4.00 -3.23 14.18
C ALA A 124 -4.54 -1.80 14.04
N LEU A 125 -3.67 -0.81 14.20
CA LEU A 125 -3.99 0.61 13.97
C LEU A 125 -3.98 1.02 12.48
N ALA A 126 -3.63 0.11 11.56
CA ALA A 126 -3.38 0.40 10.15
C ALA A 126 -2.46 1.62 9.94
N LEU A 127 -1.48 1.82 10.87
CA LEU A 127 -0.68 3.04 10.96
C LEU A 127 -0.06 3.46 9.61
N PRO A 128 0.73 2.62 8.90
CA PRO A 128 1.37 3.06 7.65
C PRO A 128 0.35 3.38 6.55
N ALA A 129 -0.79 2.69 6.50
CA ALA A 129 -1.84 2.94 5.52
C ALA A 129 -2.54 4.29 5.77
N ARG A 130 -2.84 4.61 7.03
CA ARG A 130 -3.45 5.90 7.42
C ARG A 130 -2.51 7.08 7.16
N VAL A 131 -1.22 6.92 7.47
CA VAL A 131 -0.21 7.96 7.17
C VAL A 131 -0.09 8.17 5.67
N HIS A 132 -0.02 7.08 4.89
CA HIS A 132 0.04 7.14 3.44
C HIS A 132 -1.19 7.84 2.85
N GLU A 133 -2.40 7.46 3.27
CA GLU A 133 -3.63 8.10 2.79
C GLU A 133 -3.66 9.59 3.08
N ALA A 134 -3.31 9.99 4.31
CA ALA A 134 -3.24 11.41 4.68
C ALA A 134 -2.20 12.18 3.86
N LEU A 135 -1.04 11.55 3.59
CA LEU A 135 0.00 12.13 2.73
C LEU A 135 -0.51 12.33 1.30
N ILE A 136 -1.15 11.33 0.71
CA ILE A 136 -1.69 11.42 -0.66
C ILE A 136 -2.78 12.48 -0.74
N ARG A 137 -3.74 12.49 0.18
CA ARG A 137 -4.80 13.53 0.23
C ARG A 137 -4.23 14.93 0.38
N ALA A 138 -3.22 15.11 1.25
CA ALA A 138 -2.61 16.42 1.49
C ALA A 138 -1.79 16.95 0.31
N GLN A 139 -1.18 16.06 -0.47
CA GLN A 139 -0.27 16.46 -1.55
C GLN A 139 -0.94 16.44 -2.93
N LEU A 140 -1.88 15.54 -3.16
CA LEU A 140 -2.48 15.30 -4.48
C LEU A 140 -4.00 15.52 -4.50
N GLY A 141 -4.67 15.63 -3.34
CA GLY A 141 -6.13 15.70 -3.26
C GLY A 141 -6.77 16.87 -4.03
N ASP A 142 -6.09 18.01 -4.04
CA ASP A 142 -6.56 19.23 -4.72
C ASP A 142 -6.03 19.35 -6.18
N GLN A 143 -5.30 18.33 -6.66
CA GLN A 143 -4.72 18.33 -8.00
C GLN A 143 -5.50 17.40 -8.94
N LEU A 144 -5.67 17.83 -10.19
CA LEU A 144 -6.18 16.96 -11.23
C LEU A 144 -5.03 16.10 -11.79
N ILE A 145 -5.12 14.79 -11.57
CA ILE A 145 -4.13 13.82 -12.06
C ILE A 145 -4.51 13.38 -13.47
N GLY A 146 -3.53 13.29 -14.35
CA GLY A 146 -3.75 12.86 -15.73
C GLY A 146 -4.13 11.39 -15.80
N HIS A 147 -3.30 10.54 -15.23
CA HIS A 147 -3.40 9.09 -15.40
C HIS A 147 -3.30 8.36 -14.04
N ILE A 148 -4.13 7.35 -13.89
CA ILE A 148 -3.95 6.30 -12.87
C ILE A 148 -3.67 4.98 -13.59
N ALA A 149 -2.50 4.42 -13.36
CA ALA A 149 -2.11 3.11 -13.88
C ALA A 149 -2.36 2.04 -12.81
N ARG A 150 -3.23 1.07 -13.12
CA ARG A 150 -3.60 -0.04 -12.24
C ARG A 150 -2.90 -1.31 -12.65
N ASP A 151 -2.21 -1.94 -11.72
CA ASP A 151 -1.58 -3.24 -11.94
C ASP A 151 -1.46 -4.04 -10.64
N ALA A 152 -1.16 -5.33 -10.77
CA ALA A 152 -1.00 -6.24 -9.66
C ALA A 152 0.35 -6.96 -9.71
N THR A 153 0.94 -7.16 -8.54
CA THR A 153 2.20 -7.88 -8.43
C THR A 153 2.13 -9.00 -7.39
N GLU A 154 2.86 -10.10 -7.68
CA GLU A 154 2.99 -11.22 -6.75
C GLU A 154 3.83 -10.83 -5.53
N ILE A 155 3.40 -11.30 -4.36
CA ILE A 155 4.10 -11.18 -3.08
C ILE A 155 4.26 -12.58 -2.49
N GLU A 156 5.47 -13.07 -2.45
CA GLU A 156 5.79 -14.35 -1.84
C GLU A 156 5.69 -14.28 -0.31
N ALA A 157 5.08 -15.28 0.30
CA ALA A 157 4.88 -15.35 1.74
C ALA A 157 5.67 -16.50 2.37
N ARG A 158 6.07 -16.32 3.64
CA ARG A 158 6.70 -17.35 4.46
C ARG A 158 5.68 -18.19 5.24
N GLU A 159 4.58 -18.50 4.61
CA GLU A 159 3.50 -19.29 5.23
C GLU A 159 2.91 -20.29 4.22
N LYS A 160 2.26 -21.31 4.75
CA LYS A 160 1.60 -22.30 3.92
C LYS A 160 0.26 -21.76 3.42
N PRO A 161 -0.20 -22.19 2.23
CA PRO A 161 -1.54 -21.87 1.77
C PRO A 161 -2.58 -22.30 2.79
N ALA A 162 -3.63 -21.50 2.98
CA ALA A 162 -4.75 -21.86 3.82
C ALA A 162 -5.48 -23.08 3.24
N ALA A 163 -5.92 -24.00 4.09
CA ALA A 163 -6.75 -25.12 3.66
C ALA A 163 -8.05 -24.59 3.06
N LYS A 164 -8.50 -25.16 1.93
CA LYS A 164 -9.67 -24.67 1.17
C LYS A 164 -10.97 -24.53 2.01
N ALA A 165 -11.12 -25.31 3.07
CA ALA A 165 -12.28 -25.22 3.98
C ALA A 165 -12.22 -24.00 4.91
N ALA A 166 -11.04 -23.48 5.23
CA ALA A 166 -10.85 -22.30 6.09
C ALA A 166 -10.94 -20.97 5.33
N ALA A 167 -10.77 -21.00 4.02
CA ALA A 167 -10.76 -19.79 3.17
C ALA A 167 -12.14 -19.10 3.07
N VAL A 168 -13.22 -19.75 3.48
CA VAL A 168 -14.59 -19.19 3.42
C VAL A 168 -14.99 -18.48 4.73
N ALA A 169 -14.28 -18.72 5.85
CA ALA A 169 -14.76 -18.34 7.19
C ALA A 169 -14.00 -17.18 7.88
N THR A 170 -12.92 -16.65 7.31
CA THR A 170 -12.14 -15.63 8.01
C THR A 170 -11.64 -14.53 7.06
N ALA A 171 -12.56 -13.68 6.65
CA ALA A 171 -12.18 -12.28 6.43
C ALA A 171 -12.21 -11.61 7.82
N PRO A 172 -11.08 -11.15 8.39
CA PRO A 172 -11.16 -10.27 9.53
C PRO A 172 -11.85 -8.99 9.04
N ALA A 173 -13.06 -8.75 9.53
CA ALA A 173 -13.70 -7.45 9.42
C ALA A 173 -12.73 -6.44 10.04
N GLY A 174 -12.12 -5.58 9.22
CA GLY A 174 -11.29 -4.53 9.76
C GLY A 174 -9.99 -4.19 9.04
N LEU A 175 -9.58 -4.89 7.98
CA LEU A 175 -8.33 -4.53 7.27
C LEU A 175 -8.42 -3.13 6.62
N PHE A 176 -9.65 -2.66 6.37
CA PHE A 176 -9.95 -1.39 5.70
C PHE A 176 -11.09 -0.60 6.39
N ALA A 177 -11.44 -0.93 7.67
CA ALA A 177 -12.47 -0.20 8.39
C ALA A 177 -11.91 1.13 8.92
N GLU A 178 -12.50 2.22 8.51
CA GLU A 178 -12.35 3.52 9.15
C GLU A 178 -12.75 3.41 10.62
N ALA A 179 -11.90 3.92 11.52
CA ALA A 179 -12.22 4.06 12.94
C ALA A 179 -13.18 5.23 13.14
N THR A 180 -14.43 5.06 12.74
CA THR A 180 -15.52 5.90 13.25
C THR A 180 -16.08 5.24 14.50
N VAL A 181 -15.82 5.86 15.64
CA VAL A 181 -16.48 5.55 16.91
C VAL A 181 -17.92 6.02 16.76
N VAL A 182 -18.85 5.13 16.53
CA VAL A 182 -20.28 5.35 16.74
C VAL A 182 -20.87 4.13 17.42
N ASP A 183 -21.69 4.40 18.43
CA ASP A 183 -22.32 3.50 19.38
C ASP A 183 -22.92 2.24 18.78
N ALA A 184 -22.65 1.12 19.45
CA ALA A 184 -23.26 -0.16 19.22
C ALA A 184 -24.72 -0.16 19.74
N ALA A 185 -25.68 -0.01 18.83
CA ALA A 185 -27.05 -0.41 19.10
C ALA A 185 -27.72 -0.92 17.82
N SER A 186 -28.06 -2.22 17.84
CA SER A 186 -29.10 -2.86 17.04
C SER A 186 -28.94 -2.89 15.51
N ALA A 187 -28.33 -3.97 15.01
CA ALA A 187 -28.69 -4.51 13.70
C ALA A 187 -28.92 -6.03 13.83
N ALA A 188 -30.16 -6.42 13.72
CA ALA A 188 -30.60 -7.82 13.69
C ALA A 188 -29.90 -8.58 12.56
N ALA A 189 -29.27 -9.71 12.91
CA ALA A 189 -28.65 -10.62 11.97
C ALA A 189 -29.71 -11.24 11.05
N ALA A 190 -29.69 -10.87 9.78
CA ALA A 190 -30.35 -11.63 8.73
C ALA A 190 -29.55 -12.91 8.49
N GLU A 191 -30.14 -14.07 8.70
CA GLU A 191 -29.56 -15.38 8.40
C GLU A 191 -29.17 -15.47 6.91
N PRO A 192 -27.97 -16.01 6.58
CA PRO A 192 -27.56 -16.16 5.18
C PRO A 192 -28.42 -17.23 4.52
N VAL A 193 -29.23 -16.83 3.55
CA VAL A 193 -29.98 -17.76 2.69
C VAL A 193 -28.96 -18.68 1.99
N PRO A 194 -29.04 -20.00 2.12
CA PRO A 194 -28.09 -20.92 1.50
C PRO A 194 -28.14 -20.77 -0.02
N ALA A 195 -26.97 -20.45 -0.62
CA ALA A 195 -26.85 -20.36 -2.07
C ALA A 195 -27.23 -21.72 -2.71
N PRO A 196 -28.03 -21.75 -3.80
CA PRO A 196 -28.43 -22.98 -4.45
C PRO A 196 -27.21 -23.76 -4.91
N ALA A 197 -27.18 -25.05 -4.62
CA ALA A 197 -26.08 -25.96 -4.96
C ALA A 197 -25.79 -25.88 -6.47
N LYS A 198 -24.51 -25.61 -6.83
CA LYS A 198 -24.10 -25.57 -8.23
C LYS A 198 -24.31 -26.91 -8.89
N GLN A 199 -25.32 -27.02 -9.75
CA GLN A 199 -25.54 -28.22 -10.57
C GLN A 199 -24.38 -28.35 -11.57
N ARG A 200 -23.63 -29.45 -11.46
CA ARG A 200 -22.55 -29.78 -12.40
C ARG A 200 -23.14 -30.32 -13.70
N GLY A 201 -22.58 -29.88 -14.84
CA GLY A 201 -22.94 -30.37 -16.16
C GLY A 201 -23.52 -29.30 -17.10
N ARG A 202 -23.50 -29.60 -18.41
CA ARG A 202 -24.05 -28.71 -19.45
C ARG A 202 -25.59 -28.69 -19.29
N PRO A 203 -26.26 -27.52 -19.34
CA PRO A 203 -27.71 -27.42 -19.35
C PRO A 203 -28.32 -28.24 -20.51
N ARG A 204 -29.48 -28.82 -20.30
CA ARG A 204 -30.22 -29.45 -21.39
C ARG A 204 -30.67 -28.39 -22.39
N LYS A 205 -30.86 -28.79 -23.65
CA LYS A 205 -31.32 -27.87 -24.71
C LYS A 205 -32.70 -27.32 -24.31
N GLY A 206 -32.78 -25.98 -24.11
CA GLY A 206 -34.01 -25.30 -23.64
C GLY A 206 -34.09 -25.03 -22.14
N GLU A 207 -33.08 -25.46 -21.33
CA GLU A 207 -33.02 -25.19 -19.90
C GLU A 207 -32.24 -23.87 -19.69
N GLU A 208 -32.94 -22.78 -19.36
CA GLU A 208 -32.29 -21.52 -18.92
C GLU A 208 -31.99 -21.63 -17.41
N ARG A 209 -30.70 -21.73 -17.09
CA ARG A 209 -30.25 -21.64 -15.70
C ARG A 209 -29.98 -20.17 -15.33
N PRO A 210 -30.54 -19.66 -14.22
CA PRO A 210 -30.25 -18.31 -13.76
C PRO A 210 -28.74 -18.18 -13.56
N LYS A 211 -28.11 -17.29 -14.30
CA LYS A 211 -26.69 -17.04 -14.21
C LYS A 211 -26.42 -16.22 -12.95
N ALA A 212 -25.79 -16.83 -11.95
CA ALA A 212 -25.38 -16.09 -10.78
C ALA A 212 -24.45 -14.94 -11.16
N LEU A 213 -24.69 -13.77 -10.59
CA LEU A 213 -23.84 -12.59 -10.81
C LEU A 213 -22.39 -12.91 -10.48
N THR A 214 -21.48 -12.50 -11.33
CA THR A 214 -20.04 -12.57 -11.08
C THR A 214 -19.65 -11.65 -9.92
N VAL A 215 -18.46 -11.86 -9.35
CA VAL A 215 -17.94 -10.98 -8.27
C VAL A 215 -17.93 -9.51 -8.72
N ILE A 216 -17.49 -9.25 -9.96
CA ILE A 216 -17.40 -7.91 -10.52
C ILE A 216 -18.80 -7.27 -10.67
N GLU A 217 -19.78 -8.01 -11.14
CA GLU A 217 -21.16 -7.52 -11.28
C GLU A 217 -21.81 -7.17 -9.93
N ARG A 218 -21.54 -7.95 -8.88
CA ARG A 218 -22.00 -7.63 -7.52
C ARG A 218 -21.35 -6.39 -6.93
N GLN A 219 -20.08 -6.12 -7.28
CA GLN A 219 -19.35 -4.97 -6.79
C GLN A 219 -19.89 -3.63 -7.34
N VAL A 220 -20.66 -3.64 -8.43
CA VAL A 220 -21.22 -2.40 -9.01
C VAL A 220 -22.07 -1.63 -8.00
N ASP A 221 -22.91 -2.35 -7.25
CA ASP A 221 -23.84 -1.77 -6.28
C ASP A 221 -23.28 -1.69 -4.85
N HIS A 222 -22.05 -2.18 -4.63
CA HIS A 222 -21.42 -2.20 -3.32
C HIS A 222 -20.47 -1.01 -3.13
N SER A 223 -20.33 -0.51 -1.90
CA SER A 223 -19.28 0.43 -1.54
C SER A 223 -17.90 -0.21 -1.69
N ALA A 224 -16.85 0.61 -1.74
CA ALA A 224 -15.46 0.12 -1.76
C ALA A 224 -15.18 -0.81 -0.57
N ALA A 225 -15.57 -0.43 0.64
CA ALA A 225 -15.40 -1.23 1.86
C ALA A 225 -16.14 -2.57 1.79
N ALA A 226 -17.40 -2.59 1.34
CA ALA A 226 -18.19 -3.82 1.19
C ALA A 226 -17.59 -4.76 0.14
N SER A 227 -17.07 -4.20 -0.95
CA SER A 227 -16.39 -4.97 -2.01
C SER A 227 -15.08 -5.58 -1.52
N LEU A 228 -14.28 -4.82 -0.74
CA LEU A 228 -13.04 -5.31 -0.14
C LEU A 228 -13.27 -6.44 0.86
N ALA A 229 -14.32 -6.33 1.70
CA ALA A 229 -14.67 -7.37 2.67
C ALA A 229 -15.01 -8.73 2.01
N GLN A 230 -15.39 -8.73 0.74
CA GLN A 230 -15.70 -9.95 -0.04
C GLN A 230 -14.46 -10.56 -0.71
N LEU A 231 -13.34 -9.83 -0.80
CA LEU A 231 -12.13 -10.35 -1.43
C LEU A 231 -11.37 -11.26 -0.46
N PRO A 232 -10.97 -12.47 -0.88
CA PRO A 232 -10.15 -13.34 -0.07
C PRO A 232 -8.81 -12.70 0.25
N THR A 233 -8.37 -12.79 1.50
CA THR A 233 -7.07 -12.28 1.98
C THR A 233 -6.18 -13.37 2.61
N ALA A 234 -6.60 -14.64 2.58
CA ALA A 234 -5.78 -15.75 3.08
C ALA A 234 -4.61 -16.04 2.13
N CYS A 235 -3.48 -16.50 2.68
CA CYS A 235 -2.36 -16.99 1.86
C CYS A 235 -2.81 -18.14 0.97
N ASP A 236 -2.52 -18.07 -0.33
CA ASP A 236 -2.92 -19.07 -1.32
C ASP A 236 -1.87 -19.22 -2.42
N VAL A 237 -2.09 -20.14 -3.35
CA VAL A 237 -1.23 -20.36 -4.50
C VAL A 237 -1.73 -19.55 -5.69
N GLY A 238 -0.90 -18.65 -6.18
CA GLY A 238 -1.10 -17.92 -7.43
C GLY A 238 -0.36 -18.55 -8.59
N SER A 239 -0.77 -18.19 -9.81
CA SER A 239 -0.06 -18.59 -11.02
C SER A 239 -0.14 -17.52 -12.10
N LYS A 240 0.96 -17.31 -12.80
CA LYS A 240 1.05 -16.44 -13.98
C LYS A 240 1.80 -17.16 -15.11
N LYS A 241 1.65 -16.66 -16.33
CA LYS A 241 2.51 -17.03 -17.44
C LYS A 241 3.62 -15.99 -17.56
N ASN A 242 4.87 -16.45 -17.64
CA ASN A 242 6.00 -15.56 -17.91
C ASN A 242 6.05 -15.14 -19.39
N SER A 243 6.96 -14.25 -19.73
CA SER A 243 7.16 -13.75 -21.11
C SER A 243 7.50 -14.86 -22.12
N LYS A 244 8.03 -16.02 -21.67
CA LYS A 244 8.34 -17.20 -22.47
C LYS A 244 7.15 -18.17 -22.57
N GLY A 245 5.99 -17.84 -21.97
CA GLY A 245 4.79 -18.68 -21.99
C GLY A 245 4.76 -19.81 -20.94
N PHE A 246 5.79 -19.98 -20.11
CA PHE A 246 5.80 -20.98 -19.04
C PHE A 246 4.96 -20.53 -17.86
N LYS A 247 4.28 -21.50 -17.22
CA LYS A 247 3.51 -21.25 -16.00
C LYS A 247 4.44 -21.17 -14.80
N GLU A 248 4.48 -20.04 -14.15
CA GLU A 248 5.11 -19.82 -12.84
C GLU A 248 4.06 -19.81 -11.74
N THR A 249 4.39 -20.40 -10.58
CA THR A 249 3.50 -20.42 -9.41
C THR A 249 4.24 -19.89 -8.21
N TRP A 250 3.52 -19.16 -7.35
CA TRP A 250 4.04 -18.70 -6.07
C TRP A 250 3.02 -18.98 -4.95
N THR A 251 3.50 -19.05 -3.72
CA THR A 251 2.65 -19.11 -2.53
C THR A 251 2.69 -17.77 -1.83
N GLY A 252 1.53 -17.18 -1.58
CA GLY A 252 1.46 -15.90 -0.89
C GLY A 252 0.23 -15.09 -1.21
N TYR A 253 0.47 -13.86 -1.63
CA TYR A 253 -0.52 -12.82 -1.84
C TYR A 253 -0.36 -12.17 -3.20
N LYS A 254 -1.29 -11.31 -3.53
CA LYS A 254 -1.23 -10.39 -4.65
C LYS A 254 -1.47 -8.98 -4.14
N LEU A 255 -0.57 -8.08 -4.46
CA LEU A 255 -0.68 -6.66 -4.15
C LEU A 255 -1.12 -5.92 -5.39
N HIS A 256 -2.24 -5.22 -5.31
CA HIS A 256 -2.77 -4.37 -6.37
C HIS A 256 -2.50 -2.92 -6.00
N ILE A 257 -1.94 -2.16 -6.93
CA ILE A 257 -1.57 -0.76 -6.72
C ILE A 257 -2.15 0.11 -7.85
N ASP A 258 -2.74 1.23 -7.48
CA ASP A 258 -3.02 2.35 -8.37
C ASP A 258 -1.90 3.37 -8.26
N THR A 259 -1.28 3.68 -9.39
CA THR A 259 -0.13 4.56 -9.50
C THR A 259 -0.50 5.81 -10.30
N ALA A 260 -0.26 6.98 -9.73
CA ALA A 260 -0.43 8.27 -10.40
C ALA A 260 0.81 8.66 -11.21
N ASP A 261 0.66 9.69 -12.06
CA ASP A 261 1.77 10.31 -12.78
C ASP A 261 2.93 10.66 -11.83
N GLY A 262 4.16 10.43 -12.29
CA GLY A 262 5.36 10.59 -11.48
C GLY A 262 5.73 9.38 -10.61
N ASP A 263 5.17 8.21 -10.90
CA ASP A 263 5.44 6.95 -10.21
C ASP A 263 4.99 6.97 -8.72
N ILE A 264 3.92 7.71 -8.41
CA ILE A 264 3.41 7.85 -7.04
C ILE A 264 2.34 6.79 -6.78
N PRO A 265 2.53 5.84 -5.86
CA PRO A 265 1.48 4.91 -5.46
C PRO A 265 0.41 5.63 -4.64
N VAL A 266 -0.82 5.67 -5.15
CA VAL A 266 -1.96 6.37 -4.54
C VAL A 266 -2.77 5.46 -3.63
N THR A 267 -3.02 4.24 -4.09
CA THR A 267 -3.84 3.26 -3.36
C THR A 267 -3.26 1.87 -3.52
N ALA A 268 -3.32 1.08 -2.47
CA ALA A 268 -2.89 -0.32 -2.52
C ALA A 268 -3.85 -1.21 -1.74
N ILE A 269 -4.11 -2.41 -2.24
CA ILE A 269 -4.87 -3.46 -1.55
C ILE A 269 -4.16 -4.80 -1.67
N LEU A 270 -4.30 -5.65 -0.65
CA LEU A 270 -3.71 -6.99 -0.61
C LEU A 270 -4.82 -8.04 -0.70
N THR A 271 -4.66 -9.01 -1.59
CA THR A 271 -5.58 -10.15 -1.77
C THR A 271 -4.83 -11.47 -1.73
N SER A 272 -5.57 -12.58 -1.63
CA SER A 272 -5.00 -13.91 -1.86
C SER A 272 -4.38 -14.00 -3.26
N ALA A 273 -3.29 -14.77 -3.39
CA ALA A 273 -2.59 -14.94 -4.67
C ALA A 273 -3.48 -15.50 -5.80
N SER A 274 -4.53 -16.25 -5.47
CA SER A 274 -5.48 -16.84 -6.43
C SER A 274 -6.54 -15.88 -6.97
N VAL A 275 -6.68 -14.67 -6.38
CA VAL A 275 -7.68 -13.68 -6.82
C VAL A 275 -7.30 -13.15 -8.21
N HIS A 276 -8.27 -13.14 -9.12
CA HIS A 276 -8.07 -12.56 -10.45
C HIS A 276 -8.06 -11.03 -10.37
N ASP A 277 -7.16 -10.37 -11.07
CA ASP A 277 -6.89 -8.92 -10.97
C ASP A 277 -8.13 -8.06 -11.20
N SER A 278 -9.01 -8.47 -12.13
CA SER A 278 -10.27 -7.79 -12.39
C SER A 278 -11.20 -7.69 -11.18
N GLN A 279 -11.11 -8.61 -10.20
CA GLN A 279 -11.96 -8.56 -9.00
C GLN A 279 -11.54 -7.46 -8.02
N ALA A 280 -10.29 -7.00 -8.12
CA ALA A 280 -9.77 -5.90 -7.32
C ALA A 280 -10.00 -4.52 -7.98
N ALA A 281 -10.40 -4.48 -9.25
CA ALA A 281 -10.46 -3.25 -10.04
C ALA A 281 -11.43 -2.20 -9.49
N ILE A 282 -12.70 -2.60 -9.26
CA ILE A 282 -13.74 -1.66 -8.83
C ILE A 282 -13.46 -1.10 -7.42
N PRO A 283 -13.19 -1.95 -6.39
CA PRO A 283 -12.89 -1.41 -5.07
C PRO A 283 -11.64 -0.52 -5.07
N LEU A 284 -10.59 -0.88 -5.82
CA LEU A 284 -9.38 -0.07 -5.91
C LEU A 284 -9.65 1.28 -6.58
N MET A 285 -10.41 1.30 -7.69
CA MET A 285 -10.84 2.51 -8.40
C MET A 285 -11.57 3.49 -7.47
N ARG A 286 -12.55 3.00 -6.71
CA ARG A 286 -13.33 3.82 -5.78
C ARG A 286 -12.48 4.38 -4.66
N LEU A 287 -11.62 3.55 -4.04
CA LEU A 287 -10.68 4.05 -3.02
C LEU A 287 -9.73 5.10 -3.57
N THR A 288 -9.32 4.98 -4.82
CA THR A 288 -8.47 5.99 -5.47
C THR A 288 -9.25 7.27 -5.71
N GLY A 289 -10.50 7.19 -6.19
CA GLY A 289 -11.39 8.33 -6.37
C GLY A 289 -11.75 9.06 -5.07
N GLU A 290 -11.75 8.37 -3.92
CA GLU A 290 -11.91 8.99 -2.60
C GLU A 290 -10.69 9.83 -2.17
N ARG A 291 -9.53 9.63 -2.79
CA ARG A 291 -8.25 10.27 -2.43
C ARG A 291 -7.84 11.37 -3.38
N VAL A 292 -8.05 11.16 -4.68
CA VAL A 292 -7.58 12.03 -5.74
C VAL A 292 -8.59 12.11 -6.89
N THR A 293 -8.58 13.23 -7.61
CA THR A 293 -9.35 13.38 -8.87
C THR A 293 -8.44 13.08 -10.05
N TYR A 294 -8.89 12.22 -10.99
CA TYR A 294 -8.08 11.82 -12.14
C TYR A 294 -8.92 11.65 -13.41
N LEU A 295 -8.27 11.69 -14.59
CA LEU A 295 -8.94 11.63 -15.89
C LEU A 295 -8.93 10.23 -16.50
N TYR A 296 -7.74 9.60 -16.63
CA TYR A 296 -7.56 8.36 -17.37
C TYR A 296 -7.28 7.18 -16.44
N ASP A 297 -8.03 6.10 -16.64
CA ASP A 297 -7.93 4.84 -15.90
C ASP A 297 -7.25 3.79 -16.78
N LEU A 298 -5.95 3.54 -16.52
CA LEU A 298 -5.10 2.68 -17.32
C LEU A 298 -4.97 1.30 -16.68
N ALA A 299 -5.23 0.24 -17.44
CA ALA A 299 -5.04 -1.13 -16.97
C ALA A 299 -4.69 -2.09 -18.11
N ASP A 300 -4.12 -3.24 -17.76
CA ASP A 300 -3.79 -4.28 -18.73
C ASP A 300 -5.02 -5.10 -19.15
N ALA A 301 -4.77 -6.09 -20.03
CA ALA A 301 -5.81 -6.97 -20.55
C ALA A 301 -6.46 -7.88 -19.48
N ALA A 302 -5.85 -8.09 -18.32
CA ALA A 302 -6.44 -8.85 -17.22
C ALA A 302 -7.66 -8.15 -16.61
N TYR A 303 -7.71 -6.81 -16.75
CA TYR A 303 -8.83 -5.97 -16.31
C TYR A 303 -9.90 -5.77 -17.41
N CYS A 304 -9.75 -6.40 -18.57
CA CYS A 304 -10.67 -6.22 -19.69
C CYS A 304 -12.06 -6.82 -19.41
N SER A 305 -12.98 -5.97 -18.95
CA SER A 305 -14.38 -6.28 -18.68
C SER A 305 -15.28 -5.11 -19.10
N GLY A 306 -16.43 -5.43 -19.70
CA GLY A 306 -17.46 -4.42 -20.00
C GLY A 306 -17.96 -3.70 -18.73
N VAL A 307 -18.10 -4.45 -17.63
CA VAL A 307 -18.55 -3.92 -16.33
C VAL A 307 -17.52 -2.93 -15.77
N ILE A 308 -16.23 -3.27 -15.76
CA ILE A 308 -15.16 -2.39 -15.25
C ILE A 308 -15.13 -1.10 -16.06
N ARG A 309 -15.23 -1.18 -17.39
CA ARG A 309 -15.26 0.01 -18.26
C ARG A 309 -16.51 0.87 -18.02
N ALA A 310 -17.66 0.25 -17.77
CA ALA A 310 -18.89 0.97 -17.48
C ALA A 310 -18.78 1.72 -16.14
N VAL A 311 -18.29 1.05 -15.08
CA VAL A 311 -18.06 1.68 -13.77
C VAL A 311 -17.03 2.81 -13.88
N SER A 312 -15.92 2.62 -14.58
CA SER A 312 -14.92 3.67 -14.76
C SER A 312 -15.49 4.93 -15.39
N ARG A 313 -16.36 4.78 -16.43
CA ARG A 313 -17.07 5.93 -17.03
C ARG A 313 -18.10 6.55 -16.10
N GLN A 314 -18.79 5.72 -15.31
CA GLN A 314 -19.78 6.18 -14.34
C GLN A 314 -19.12 7.01 -13.22
N GLU A 315 -17.92 6.64 -12.80
CA GLU A 315 -17.11 7.41 -11.84
C GLU A 315 -16.44 8.66 -12.48
N GLY A 316 -16.67 8.91 -13.79
CA GLY A 316 -16.19 10.10 -14.50
C GLY A 316 -14.83 9.93 -15.19
N HIS A 317 -14.30 8.71 -15.30
CA HIS A 317 -12.99 8.45 -15.88
C HIS A 317 -13.06 7.95 -17.32
N VAL A 318 -11.96 8.08 -18.05
CA VAL A 318 -11.78 7.53 -19.40
C VAL A 318 -10.98 6.23 -19.31
N PRO A 319 -11.64 5.04 -19.44
CA PRO A 319 -10.94 3.76 -19.32
C PRO A 319 -10.12 3.45 -20.58
N LEU A 320 -8.82 3.33 -20.42
CA LEU A 320 -7.87 2.87 -21.42
C LEU A 320 -7.34 1.49 -21.00
N ILE A 321 -8.15 0.46 -21.22
CA ILE A 321 -7.86 -0.92 -20.84
C ILE A 321 -7.55 -1.74 -22.07
N ASP A 322 -6.42 -2.45 -22.08
CA ASP A 322 -5.99 -3.28 -23.20
C ASP A 322 -7.00 -4.39 -23.51
N HIS A 323 -7.01 -4.84 -24.75
CA HIS A 323 -7.84 -5.96 -25.19
C HIS A 323 -7.01 -7.25 -25.30
N PRO A 324 -7.49 -8.36 -24.71
CA PRO A 324 -6.80 -9.63 -24.89
C PRO A 324 -6.89 -10.05 -26.36
N ALA A 325 -5.77 -10.49 -26.93
CA ALA A 325 -5.76 -11.11 -28.27
C ALA A 325 -6.48 -12.46 -28.20
N ARG A 326 -7.80 -12.45 -28.48
CA ARG A 326 -8.61 -13.67 -28.62
C ARG A 326 -8.85 -13.92 -30.11
N ARG A 327 -8.18 -14.94 -30.68
CA ARG A 327 -8.42 -15.44 -32.03
C ARG A 327 -8.36 -14.38 -33.16
N GLY A 328 -7.31 -13.56 -33.18
CA GLY A 328 -7.16 -12.57 -34.23
C GLY A 328 -6.17 -11.48 -33.90
N GLU A 329 -6.10 -10.49 -34.72
CA GLU A 329 -5.27 -9.32 -34.52
C GLU A 329 -5.68 -8.57 -33.24
N LYS A 330 -4.68 -8.11 -32.47
CA LYS A 330 -4.89 -7.25 -31.33
C LYS A 330 -5.54 -5.95 -31.85
N SER A 331 -6.73 -5.60 -31.37
CA SER A 331 -7.34 -4.31 -31.69
C SER A 331 -6.38 -3.19 -31.31
N ALA A 332 -5.91 -2.44 -32.28
CA ALA A 332 -5.03 -1.31 -32.06
C ALA A 332 -5.75 -0.24 -31.21
N CYS A 333 -5.04 0.32 -30.24
CA CYS A 333 -5.52 1.47 -29.51
C CYS A 333 -5.70 2.65 -30.46
N ALA A 334 -6.74 3.47 -30.26
CA ALA A 334 -6.93 4.66 -31.07
C ALA A 334 -5.68 5.56 -31.03
N PRO A 335 -5.29 6.20 -32.17
CA PRO A 335 -4.03 6.96 -32.21
C PRO A 335 -3.85 8.01 -31.12
N HIS A 336 -4.93 8.66 -30.70
CA HIS A 336 -4.93 9.65 -29.61
C HIS A 336 -4.80 9.03 -28.20
N ALA A 337 -5.16 7.76 -28.05
CA ALA A 337 -5.11 7.04 -26.78
C ALA A 337 -3.78 6.29 -26.56
N ALA A 338 -3.08 5.96 -27.65
CA ALA A 338 -1.84 5.19 -27.59
C ALA A 338 -0.73 5.85 -26.76
N PRO A 339 -0.42 7.17 -26.88
CA PRO A 339 0.58 7.82 -26.03
C PRO A 339 0.20 7.82 -24.55
N ARG A 340 -1.09 8.02 -24.25
CA ARG A 340 -1.62 8.00 -22.88
C ARG A 340 -1.53 6.62 -22.25
N TYR A 341 -1.82 5.59 -23.04
CA TYR A 341 -1.72 4.19 -22.58
C TYR A 341 -0.28 3.79 -22.23
N GLN A 342 0.73 4.40 -22.85
CA GLN A 342 2.14 4.17 -22.50
C GLN A 342 2.47 4.55 -21.05
N ALA A 343 1.74 5.51 -20.45
CA ALA A 343 1.89 5.87 -19.05
C ALA A 343 1.62 4.68 -18.09
N ARG A 344 0.96 3.59 -18.57
CA ARG A 344 0.78 2.36 -17.79
C ARG A 344 2.09 1.76 -17.29
N SER A 345 3.21 1.97 -17.99
CA SER A 345 4.54 1.51 -17.54
C SER A 345 4.96 2.06 -16.17
N GLN A 346 4.30 3.11 -15.67
CA GLN A 346 4.50 3.64 -14.31
C GLN A 346 4.20 2.59 -13.24
N ALA A 347 3.14 1.78 -13.42
CA ALA A 347 2.80 0.72 -12.48
C ALA A 347 3.91 -0.35 -12.39
N GLU A 348 4.51 -0.71 -13.54
CA GLU A 348 5.62 -1.67 -13.59
C GLU A 348 6.87 -1.13 -12.87
N ARG A 349 7.18 0.19 -13.04
CA ARG A 349 8.28 0.83 -12.31
C ARG A 349 8.05 0.86 -10.81
N VAL A 350 6.83 1.20 -10.37
CA VAL A 350 6.45 1.20 -8.95
C VAL A 350 6.58 -0.20 -8.35
N HIS A 351 6.16 -1.25 -9.07
CA HIS A 351 6.34 -2.62 -8.61
C HIS A 351 7.82 -3.02 -8.49
N SER A 352 8.66 -2.62 -9.44
CA SER A 352 10.11 -2.85 -9.37
C SER A 352 10.72 -2.11 -8.19
N LEU A 353 10.43 -0.83 -8.02
CA LEU A 353 10.94 -0.02 -6.90
C LEU A 353 10.54 -0.61 -5.55
N LEU A 354 9.27 -1.01 -5.39
CA LEU A 354 8.80 -1.64 -4.17
C LEU A 354 9.56 -2.93 -3.86
N LYS A 355 9.78 -3.77 -4.89
CA LYS A 355 10.47 -5.06 -4.73
C LYS A 355 11.97 -4.90 -4.51
N ASP A 356 12.60 -3.96 -5.17
CA ASP A 356 14.06 -3.85 -5.20
C ASP A 356 14.61 -2.95 -4.09
N HIS A 357 13.82 -1.97 -3.58
CA HIS A 357 14.30 -0.95 -2.64
C HIS A 357 13.43 -0.73 -1.41
N HIS A 358 12.22 -1.29 -1.35
CA HIS A 358 11.28 -1.02 -0.24
C HIS A 358 10.70 -2.31 0.37
N GLY A 359 11.48 -3.39 0.34
CA GLY A 359 11.21 -4.62 1.06
C GLY A 359 10.14 -5.53 0.46
N GLY A 360 9.64 -5.27 -0.77
CA GLY A 360 8.61 -6.09 -1.40
C GLY A 360 9.02 -7.52 -1.73
N ARG A 361 10.33 -7.80 -1.93
CA ARG A 361 10.89 -9.16 -2.11
C ARG A 361 11.13 -9.88 -0.80
N GLN A 362 11.26 -9.17 0.30
CA GLN A 362 11.73 -9.73 1.57
C GLN A 362 10.66 -9.71 2.65
N VAL A 363 9.49 -10.25 2.33
CA VAL A 363 8.38 -10.34 3.30
C VAL A 363 8.67 -11.43 4.33
N ARG A 364 9.07 -11.03 5.54
CA ARG A 364 9.44 -11.94 6.63
C ARG A 364 8.33 -12.12 7.67
N VAL A 365 7.28 -11.31 7.61
CA VAL A 365 6.11 -11.38 8.49
C VAL A 365 5.07 -12.38 7.96
N ARG A 366 4.17 -12.84 8.83
CA ARG A 366 3.12 -13.81 8.50
C ARG A 366 1.74 -13.25 8.80
N GLY A 367 0.76 -13.66 8.00
CA GLY A 367 -0.63 -13.21 8.07
C GLY A 367 -0.87 -11.94 7.27
N ALA A 368 -1.97 -11.93 6.48
CA ALA A 368 -2.31 -10.85 5.57
C ALA A 368 -2.22 -9.45 6.19
N PRO A 369 -2.72 -9.18 7.42
CA PRO A 369 -2.62 -7.83 8.02
C PRO A 369 -1.17 -7.37 8.21
N LYS A 370 -0.29 -8.25 8.70
CA LYS A 370 1.13 -7.91 8.93
C LYS A 370 1.89 -7.78 7.60
N VAL A 371 1.57 -8.63 6.62
CA VAL A 371 2.14 -8.53 5.27
C VAL A 371 1.74 -7.20 4.65
N TYR A 372 0.47 -6.83 4.73
CA TYR A 372 -0.03 -5.56 4.24
C TYR A 372 0.64 -4.37 4.94
N ALA A 373 0.72 -4.37 6.27
CA ALA A 373 1.39 -3.31 7.02
C ALA A 373 2.88 -3.17 6.65
N HIS A 374 3.59 -4.29 6.45
CA HIS A 374 4.98 -4.29 5.98
C HIS A 374 5.12 -3.63 4.61
N LEU A 375 4.28 -4.02 3.65
CA LEU A 375 4.28 -3.43 2.31
C LEU A 375 3.88 -1.95 2.33
N MET A 376 2.92 -1.58 3.19
CA MET A 376 2.49 -0.19 3.33
C MET A 376 3.55 0.73 3.94
N PHE A 377 4.48 0.24 4.76
CA PHE A 377 5.67 1.02 5.15
C PHE A 377 6.56 1.31 3.93
N GLY A 378 6.78 0.32 3.07
CA GLY A 378 7.52 0.52 1.81
C GLY A 378 6.81 1.48 0.86
N ILE A 379 5.49 1.32 0.66
CA ILE A 379 4.66 2.17 -0.20
C ILE A 379 4.63 3.62 0.32
N LEU A 380 4.50 3.81 1.64
CA LEU A 380 4.55 5.14 2.27
C LEU A 380 5.87 5.85 1.97
N VAL A 381 6.99 5.16 2.17
CA VAL A 381 8.32 5.71 1.91
C VAL A 381 8.47 6.04 0.43
N MET A 382 8.11 5.12 -0.45
CA MET A 382 8.18 5.32 -1.90
C MET A 382 7.32 6.52 -2.34
N ALA A 383 6.08 6.65 -1.85
CA ALA A 383 5.22 7.79 -2.15
C ALA A 383 5.88 9.11 -1.70
N ALA A 384 6.41 9.14 -0.47
CA ALA A 384 7.09 10.32 0.07
C ALA A 384 8.32 10.71 -0.78
N GLU A 385 9.14 9.74 -1.18
CA GLU A 385 10.33 9.97 -2.00
C GLU A 385 9.99 10.49 -3.39
N GLN A 386 8.97 9.90 -4.05
CA GLN A 386 8.55 10.35 -5.37
C GLN A 386 7.98 11.77 -5.33
N ILE A 387 7.14 12.09 -4.33
CA ILE A 387 6.60 13.45 -4.17
C ILE A 387 7.71 14.45 -3.86
N LEU A 388 8.64 14.13 -2.95
CA LEU A 388 9.79 14.98 -2.64
C LEU A 388 10.68 15.22 -3.88
N ARG A 389 10.88 14.18 -4.71
CA ARG A 389 11.61 14.32 -5.98
C ARG A 389 10.94 15.33 -6.91
N LEU A 390 9.62 15.23 -7.08
CA LEU A 390 8.87 16.14 -7.95
C LEU A 390 8.83 17.57 -7.40
N LEU A 391 8.78 17.75 -6.10
CA LEU A 391 8.86 19.08 -5.47
C LEU A 391 10.23 19.74 -5.65
N ASN A 392 11.31 18.95 -5.67
CA ASN A 392 12.67 19.46 -5.87
C ASN A 392 13.03 19.65 -7.37
N GLU A 393 12.39 18.93 -8.27
CA GLU A 393 12.63 18.97 -9.72
C GLU A 393 11.31 19.20 -10.49
N PRO A 394 10.65 20.35 -10.36
CA PRO A 394 9.34 20.60 -10.97
C PRO A 394 9.35 20.54 -12.51
N SER A 395 10.53 20.65 -13.16
CA SER A 395 10.67 20.51 -14.61
C SER A 395 10.47 19.09 -15.15
N ARG A 396 10.37 18.09 -14.29
CA ARG A 396 10.13 16.69 -14.67
C ARG A 396 8.67 16.24 -14.56
N LEU A 397 7.76 17.12 -14.17
CA LEU A 397 6.34 16.83 -14.31
C LEU A 397 6.05 16.70 -15.82
N PRO A 398 5.52 15.59 -16.30
CA PRO A 398 5.04 15.50 -17.65
C PRO A 398 3.82 16.41 -17.76
N ILE A 399 4.05 17.70 -18.04
CA ILE A 399 2.98 18.62 -18.47
C ILE A 399 2.65 18.19 -19.89
N THR A 400 1.75 17.25 -20.01
CA THR A 400 1.10 16.93 -21.28
C THR A 400 -0.37 17.25 -21.12
N TRP A 401 -0.69 18.48 -21.51
CA TRP A 401 -2.05 18.89 -21.82
C TRP A 401 -2.54 18.23 -23.11
#